data_fefb978866436aefb9d042035f2e6468
#
_entry.id   fefb978866436aefb9d042035f2e6468
#
_cell.length_a   1.000
_cell.length_b   1.000
_cell.length_c   1.000
_cell.angle_alpha   90.00
_cell.angle_beta   90.00
_cell.angle_gamma   90.00
#
_symmetry.space_group_name_H-M   'P 1'
#
loop_
_entity.id
_entity.type
_entity.pdbx_description
1 polymer ?
#
loop_
_entity_poly.entity_id
_entity_poly.type
_entity_poly.pdbx_seq_one_letter_code
_entity_poly.pdbx_strand_id
1 'polypeptide(L)'
;MYNYVEQGLITIKNYDLPEKLKRNTKLHHVRKNKKKLGRSIEERPKEIDQRNEFGHWECDLVLGHKTKDDQVLLTLSERMSREFLIIKIPDKTAASVMNAFKNLRKQYSEHWNDIFKTITTDNGSEFADLANLEEVSKTLVYYAHPYTSCDKGTVERHNGLIRRFIPKGDCINNYSLQQIIDIETWCNSLPRKILAYHTPDEIFERELDKIYQTA
;
A
#
# COMPACT_ATOMS: atom_id res chain seq x y z
N MET A 1 -20.16 -28.35 -2.75
CA MET A 1 -19.44 -29.64 -2.72
C MET A 1 -18.84 -29.95 -1.36
N TYR A 2 -17.96 -29.13 -0.78
CA TYR A 2 -17.30 -29.39 0.53
C TYR A 2 -18.27 -29.71 1.69
N ASN A 3 -19.38 -28.98 1.79
CA ASN A 3 -20.39 -29.21 2.84
C ASN A 3 -21.07 -30.59 2.68
N TYR A 4 -21.27 -31.07 1.47
CA TYR A 4 -21.87 -32.39 1.22
C TYR A 4 -20.90 -33.53 1.56
N VAL A 5 -19.59 -33.31 1.37
CA VAL A 5 -18.54 -34.24 1.80
C VAL A 5 -18.47 -34.32 3.33
N GLU A 6 -18.60 -33.17 4.00
CA GLU A 6 -18.59 -33.10 5.48
C GLU A 6 -19.81 -33.78 6.10
N GLN A 7 -20.95 -33.65 5.45
CA GLN A 7 -22.21 -34.26 5.88
C GLN A 7 -22.32 -35.75 5.46
N GLY A 8 -21.35 -36.28 4.74
CA GLY A 8 -21.35 -37.66 4.30
C GLY A 8 -22.39 -37.99 3.22
N LEU A 9 -22.93 -36.98 2.55
CA LEU A 9 -23.99 -37.10 1.52
C LEU A 9 -23.46 -37.63 0.17
N ILE A 10 -22.16 -37.67 -0.01
CA ILE A 10 -21.49 -38.20 -1.20
C ILE A 10 -20.32 -39.11 -0.79
N THR A 11 -20.00 -40.06 -1.67
CA THR A 11 -18.97 -41.10 -1.42
C THR A 11 -17.54 -40.54 -1.34
N ILE A 12 -17.30 -39.35 -1.90
CA ILE A 12 -16.00 -38.66 -1.86
C ILE A 12 -15.67 -38.28 -0.39
N LYS A 13 -14.44 -38.55 0.01
CA LYS A 13 -13.95 -38.25 1.35
C LYS A 13 -13.11 -36.95 1.37
N ASN A 14 -12.93 -36.36 2.53
CA ASN A 14 -12.16 -35.14 2.72
C ASN A 14 -10.71 -35.22 2.21
N TYR A 15 -10.10 -36.41 2.26
CA TYR A 15 -8.74 -36.64 1.75
C TYR A 15 -8.64 -36.72 0.24
N ASP A 16 -9.78 -36.92 -0.47
CA ASP A 16 -9.84 -36.90 -1.92
C ASP A 16 -9.91 -35.47 -2.49
N LEU A 17 -10.09 -34.47 -1.62
CA LEU A 17 -10.23 -33.07 -2.01
C LEU A 17 -8.88 -32.33 -1.94
N PRO A 18 -8.30 -31.90 -3.08
CA PRO A 18 -6.95 -31.33 -3.15
C PRO A 18 -6.73 -30.11 -2.24
N GLU A 19 -7.75 -29.28 -2.06
CA GLU A 19 -7.64 -28.08 -1.25
C GLU A 19 -7.77 -28.32 0.27
N LYS A 20 -8.42 -29.43 0.67
CA LYS A 20 -8.54 -29.75 2.09
C LYS A 20 -7.25 -30.32 2.69
N LEU A 21 -6.44 -30.98 1.87
CA LEU A 21 -5.09 -31.42 2.23
C LEU A 21 -4.10 -30.23 2.32
N LYS A 22 -4.42 -29.11 1.65
CA LYS A 22 -3.64 -27.87 1.72
C LYS A 22 -3.99 -26.98 2.91
N ARG A 23 -5.04 -27.30 3.67
CA ARG A 23 -5.33 -26.58 4.92
C ARG A 23 -4.19 -26.82 5.91
N ASN A 24 -3.38 -25.81 5.97
CA ASN A 24 -2.18 -25.74 6.76
C ASN A 24 -2.53 -25.92 8.24
N THR A 25 -2.17 -27.04 8.82
CA THR A 25 -2.11 -27.27 10.24
C THR A 25 -0.93 -26.57 10.91
N LYS A 26 -0.31 -25.59 10.24
CA LYS A 26 0.67 -24.74 10.87
C LYS A 26 -0.02 -23.98 11.99
N LEU A 27 0.23 -24.40 13.20
CA LEU A 27 0.03 -23.60 14.40
C LEU A 27 0.51 -22.17 14.07
N HIS A 28 -0.42 -21.22 14.08
CA HIS A 28 -0.07 -19.82 13.97
C HIS A 28 0.80 -19.48 15.18
N HIS A 29 2.10 -19.55 14.99
CA HIS A 29 3.02 -18.86 15.87
C HIS A 29 2.73 -17.37 15.70
N VAL A 30 1.93 -16.84 16.59
CA VAL A 30 1.77 -15.40 16.77
C VAL A 30 3.15 -14.87 17.13
N ARG A 31 3.90 -14.41 16.12
CA ARG A 31 5.11 -13.63 16.35
C ARG A 31 4.63 -12.34 17.01
N LYS A 32 4.82 -12.25 18.32
CA LYS A 32 4.59 -11.02 19.08
C LYS A 32 5.69 -10.05 18.66
N ASN A 33 5.48 -9.34 17.56
CA ASN A 33 6.29 -8.18 17.22
C ASN A 33 5.95 -7.10 18.25
N LYS A 34 6.80 -6.97 19.26
CA LYS A 34 6.61 -6.06 20.39
C LYS A 34 7.15 -4.66 20.12
N LYS A 35 7.84 -4.42 18.99
CA LYS A 35 8.44 -3.13 18.70
C LYS A 35 7.40 -2.23 18.04
N LYS A 36 6.93 -1.23 18.77
CA LYS A 36 6.17 -0.11 18.20
C LYS A 36 7.17 0.82 17.51
N LEU A 37 7.00 1.06 16.23
CA LEU A 37 7.87 1.94 15.44
C LEU A 37 7.48 3.43 15.59
N GLY A 38 6.21 3.71 15.96
CA GLY A 38 5.68 5.05 16.12
C GLY A 38 4.23 5.03 16.57
N ARG A 39 3.43 6.00 16.14
CA ARG A 39 2.01 6.13 16.51
C ARG A 39 1.20 4.94 16.02
N SER A 40 0.34 4.41 16.88
CA SER A 40 -0.61 3.36 16.49
C SER A 40 -1.69 3.93 15.56
N ILE A 41 -2.20 3.08 14.65
CA ILE A 41 -3.38 3.42 13.85
C ILE A 41 -4.61 3.74 14.73
N GLU A 42 -4.66 3.25 15.96
CA GLU A 42 -5.72 3.56 16.93
C GLU A 42 -5.74 5.04 17.33
N GLU A 43 -4.58 5.72 17.22
CA GLU A 43 -4.44 7.17 17.49
C GLU A 43 -4.86 8.02 16.29
N ARG A 44 -5.13 7.39 15.13
CA ARG A 44 -5.55 8.09 13.92
C ARG A 44 -6.98 8.60 14.07
N PRO A 45 -7.25 9.90 13.78
CA PRO A 45 -8.59 10.46 13.79
C PRO A 45 -9.56 9.64 12.92
N LYS A 46 -10.74 9.35 13.46
CA LYS A 46 -11.76 8.51 12.76
C LYS A 46 -12.32 9.17 11.51
N GLU A 47 -12.24 10.50 11.43
CA GLU A 47 -12.65 11.28 10.27
C GLU A 47 -11.89 10.87 9.01
N ILE A 48 -10.62 10.47 9.17
CA ILE A 48 -9.78 9.99 8.06
C ILE A 48 -10.36 8.71 7.44
N ASP A 49 -11.12 7.91 8.20
CA ASP A 49 -11.73 6.69 7.68
C ASP A 49 -12.91 6.96 6.75
N GLN A 50 -13.50 8.14 6.82
CA GLN A 50 -14.58 8.57 5.91
C GLN A 50 -14.06 8.86 4.50
N ARG A 51 -12.74 9.13 4.34
CA ARG A 51 -12.06 9.38 3.06
C ARG A 51 -12.64 10.59 2.30
N ASN A 52 -13.08 11.58 3.04
CA ASN A 52 -13.66 12.83 2.51
C ASN A 52 -12.64 13.96 2.44
N GLU A 53 -11.48 13.78 3.03
CA GLU A 53 -10.41 14.76 3.07
C GLU A 53 -9.21 14.26 2.26
N PHE A 54 -8.62 15.18 1.48
CA PHE A 54 -7.41 14.95 0.71
C PHE A 54 -6.15 15.02 1.56
N GLY A 55 -5.14 14.25 1.17
CA GLY A 55 -3.82 14.27 1.80
C GLY A 55 -3.55 13.12 2.77
N HIS A 56 -4.40 12.09 2.80
CA HIS A 56 -4.23 10.92 3.65
C HIS A 56 -3.80 9.70 2.83
N TRP A 57 -2.57 9.26 3.04
CA TRP A 57 -1.93 8.22 2.23
C TRP A 57 -1.79 6.89 2.97
N GLU A 58 -1.95 5.81 2.23
CA GLU A 58 -1.55 4.46 2.62
C GLU A 58 -0.26 4.10 1.88
N CYS A 59 0.72 3.53 2.60
CA CYS A 59 2.03 3.18 2.06
C CYS A 59 2.31 1.69 2.23
N ASP A 60 2.91 1.06 1.20
CA ASP A 60 3.27 -0.35 1.20
C ASP A 60 4.46 -0.62 0.27
N LEU A 61 5.00 -1.83 0.31
CA LEU A 61 6.03 -2.31 -0.62
C LEU A 61 5.54 -3.47 -1.46
N VAL A 62 5.79 -3.40 -2.76
CA VAL A 62 5.59 -4.51 -3.69
C VAL A 62 6.94 -5.14 -4.00
N LEU A 63 7.11 -6.37 -3.49
CA LEU A 63 8.31 -7.17 -3.71
C LEU A 63 8.14 -8.04 -4.97
N GLY A 64 9.17 -8.10 -5.79
CA GLY A 64 9.28 -9.03 -6.90
C GLY A 64 9.82 -10.39 -6.47
N HIS A 65 10.95 -10.74 -7.01
CA HIS A 65 11.72 -11.91 -6.58
C HIS A 65 12.31 -11.65 -5.19
N LYS A 66 12.26 -12.63 -4.29
CA LYS A 66 12.71 -12.44 -2.90
C LYS A 66 14.24 -12.56 -2.74
N THR A 67 15.01 -12.13 -3.72
CA THR A 67 16.47 -12.02 -3.64
C THR A 67 16.87 -10.64 -3.12
N LYS A 68 18.07 -10.56 -2.55
CA LYS A 68 18.60 -9.29 -2.02
C LYS A 68 18.94 -8.27 -3.11
N ASP A 69 19.13 -8.75 -4.34
CA ASP A 69 19.58 -7.94 -5.47
C ASP A 69 18.43 -7.41 -6.33
N ASP A 70 17.17 -7.72 -5.97
CA ASP A 70 16.01 -7.22 -6.70
C ASP A 70 15.53 -5.89 -6.13
N GLN A 71 15.22 -4.96 -7.03
CA GLN A 71 14.61 -3.69 -6.67
C GLN A 71 13.20 -3.90 -6.13
N VAL A 72 12.65 -2.87 -5.51
CA VAL A 72 11.35 -2.91 -4.85
C VAL A 72 10.52 -1.73 -5.31
N LEU A 73 9.20 -1.89 -5.36
CA LEU A 73 8.29 -0.77 -5.59
C LEU A 73 7.73 -0.28 -4.26
N LEU A 74 8.04 0.96 -3.92
CA LEU A 74 7.34 1.70 -2.88
C LEU A 74 6.05 2.22 -3.50
N THR A 75 4.92 1.91 -2.89
CA THR A 75 3.60 2.30 -3.38
C THR A 75 2.89 3.16 -2.35
N LEU A 76 2.31 4.25 -2.83
CA LEU A 76 1.47 5.13 -2.01
C LEU A 76 0.11 5.25 -2.66
N SER A 77 -0.95 5.18 -1.87
CA SER A 77 -2.30 5.41 -2.36
C SER A 77 -2.98 6.49 -1.53
N GLU A 78 -3.41 7.56 -2.18
CA GLU A 78 -4.21 8.61 -1.56
C GLU A 78 -5.64 8.09 -1.32
N ARG A 79 -6.19 8.33 -0.13
CA ARG A 79 -7.41 7.67 0.33
C ARG A 79 -8.70 8.24 -0.26
N MET A 80 -8.74 9.52 -0.58
CA MET A 80 -9.90 10.21 -1.15
C MET A 80 -9.92 10.07 -2.69
N SER A 81 -8.89 10.58 -3.36
CA SER A 81 -8.77 10.59 -4.83
C SER A 81 -8.52 9.21 -5.42
N ARG A 82 -7.98 8.28 -4.61
CA ARG A 82 -7.49 6.97 -5.06
C ARG A 82 -6.26 7.06 -5.95
N GLU A 83 -5.59 8.19 -5.96
CA GLU A 83 -4.31 8.35 -6.65
C GLU A 83 -3.30 7.33 -6.15
N PHE A 84 -2.50 6.82 -7.08
CA PHE A 84 -1.57 5.75 -6.82
C PHE A 84 -0.19 6.07 -7.37
N LEU A 85 0.77 6.29 -6.50
CA LEU A 85 2.16 6.54 -6.86
C LEU A 85 2.98 5.26 -6.73
N ILE A 86 3.82 4.99 -7.72
CA ILE A 86 4.70 3.81 -7.77
C ILE A 86 6.15 4.26 -7.93
N ILE A 87 6.95 4.13 -6.89
CA ILE A 87 8.34 4.56 -6.88
C ILE A 87 9.25 3.35 -6.84
N LYS A 88 10.09 3.20 -7.86
CA LYS A 88 11.10 2.14 -7.91
C LYS A 88 12.27 2.51 -7.00
N ILE A 89 12.54 1.72 -5.98
CA ILE A 89 13.61 1.92 -5.00
C ILE A 89 14.64 0.79 -5.06
N PRO A 90 15.90 1.04 -4.70
CA PRO A 90 16.98 0.06 -4.86
C PRO A 90 16.76 -1.24 -4.09
N ASP A 91 16.24 -1.14 -2.88
CA ASP A 91 16.09 -2.27 -1.97
C ASP A 91 14.99 -2.02 -0.92
N LYS A 92 14.71 -3.06 -0.11
CA LYS A 92 13.77 -3.03 0.99
C LYS A 92 14.44 -2.54 2.30
N THR A 93 15.11 -1.41 2.29
CA THR A 93 15.70 -0.82 3.50
C THR A 93 14.99 0.46 3.93
N ALA A 94 15.06 0.79 5.22
CA ALA A 94 14.52 2.05 5.73
C ALA A 94 15.18 3.26 5.06
N ALA A 95 16.47 3.17 4.76
CA ALA A 95 17.21 4.23 4.07
C ALA A 95 16.67 4.48 2.65
N SER A 96 16.39 3.41 1.87
CA SER A 96 15.82 3.52 0.53
C SER A 96 14.42 4.12 0.54
N VAL A 97 13.58 3.71 1.48
CA VAL A 97 12.25 4.27 1.70
C VAL A 97 12.33 5.76 2.05
N MET A 98 13.19 6.12 3.02
CA MET A 98 13.36 7.52 3.42
C MET A 98 13.92 8.39 2.30
N ASN A 99 14.80 7.87 1.45
CA ASN A 99 15.30 8.61 0.29
C ASN A 99 14.19 8.87 -0.75
N ALA A 100 13.28 7.93 -0.96
CA ALA A 100 12.12 8.14 -1.81
C ALA A 100 11.22 9.26 -1.27
N PHE A 101 10.92 9.27 0.04
CA PHE A 101 10.15 10.33 0.67
C PHE A 101 10.86 11.69 0.65
N LYS A 102 12.19 11.73 0.81
CA LYS A 102 12.97 12.97 0.66
C LYS A 102 12.86 13.55 -0.76
N ASN A 103 12.85 12.69 -1.79
CA ASN A 103 12.70 13.12 -3.17
C ASN A 103 11.28 13.62 -3.45
N LEU A 104 10.24 12.92 -2.99
CA LEU A 104 8.86 13.39 -3.05
C LEU A 104 8.69 14.75 -2.37
N ARG A 105 9.29 14.91 -1.18
CA ARG A 105 9.22 16.18 -0.44
C ARG A 105 9.90 17.33 -1.20
N LYS A 106 11.00 17.08 -1.90
CA LYS A 106 11.62 18.07 -2.78
C LYS A 106 10.73 18.43 -3.96
N GLN A 107 10.02 17.44 -4.53
CA GLN A 107 9.13 17.64 -5.66
C GLN A 107 7.93 18.54 -5.31
N TYR A 108 7.30 18.28 -4.16
CA TYR A 108 6.13 19.04 -3.70
C TYR A 108 6.49 20.27 -2.85
N SER A 109 7.75 20.38 -2.41
CA SER A 109 8.32 21.55 -1.74
C SER A 109 7.44 22.14 -0.63
N GLU A 110 6.99 23.38 -0.78
CA GLU A 110 6.15 24.12 0.19
C GLU A 110 4.76 23.51 0.38
N HIS A 111 4.21 22.86 -0.64
CA HIS A 111 2.88 22.25 -0.60
C HIS A 111 2.88 20.84 0.02
N TRP A 112 4.05 20.33 0.43
CA TRP A 112 4.18 18.99 1.02
C TRP A 112 3.17 18.72 2.13
N ASN A 113 3.01 19.66 3.06
CA ASN A 113 2.16 19.46 4.24
C ASN A 113 0.67 19.41 3.89
N ASP A 114 0.25 20.00 2.79
CA ASP A 114 -1.14 20.01 2.32
C ASP A 114 -1.45 18.73 1.52
N ILE A 115 -0.44 18.20 0.82
CA ILE A 115 -0.57 17.00 0.00
C ILE A 115 -0.33 15.72 0.83
N PHE A 116 0.58 15.76 1.82
CA PHE A 116 0.92 14.62 2.68
C PHE A 116 0.63 14.93 4.15
N LYS A 117 -0.66 14.97 4.52
CA LYS A 117 -1.10 15.21 5.89
C LYS A 117 -0.81 14.03 6.80
N THR A 118 -1.16 12.80 6.33
CA THR A 118 -0.88 11.58 7.06
C THR A 118 -0.42 10.46 6.15
N ILE A 119 0.43 9.57 6.69
CA ILE A 119 0.87 8.35 6.03
C ILE A 119 0.57 7.18 6.95
N THR A 120 -0.16 6.18 6.45
CA THR A 120 -0.42 4.92 7.17
C THR A 120 0.38 3.81 6.54
N THR A 121 1.18 3.12 7.34
CA THR A 121 2.02 2.00 6.88
C THR A 121 1.92 0.79 7.82
N ASP A 122 2.55 -0.34 7.48
CA ASP A 122 2.66 -1.47 8.40
C ASP A 122 3.86 -1.30 9.36
N ASN A 123 3.99 -2.25 10.30
CA ASN A 123 5.10 -2.29 11.25
C ASN A 123 6.33 -3.01 10.67
N GLY A 124 6.59 -2.91 9.36
CA GLY A 124 7.77 -3.46 8.73
C GLY A 124 9.05 -2.70 9.12
N SER A 125 10.16 -3.40 9.19
CA SER A 125 11.48 -2.78 9.51
C SER A 125 11.90 -1.74 8.48
N GLU A 126 11.40 -1.85 7.26
CA GLU A 126 11.58 -0.91 6.15
C GLU A 126 10.95 0.46 6.39
N PHE A 127 9.98 0.53 7.27
CA PHE A 127 9.31 1.78 7.64
C PHE A 127 9.75 2.32 9.00
N ALA A 128 10.80 1.72 9.60
CA ALA A 128 11.22 2.08 10.96
C ALA A 128 11.60 3.57 11.11
N ASP A 129 12.20 4.14 10.07
CA ASP A 129 12.65 5.54 10.10
C ASP A 129 11.58 6.53 9.61
N LEU A 130 10.41 6.03 9.17
CA LEU A 130 9.39 6.89 8.57
C LEU A 130 8.80 7.90 9.57
N ALA A 131 8.77 7.55 10.86
CA ALA A 131 8.38 8.47 11.92
C ALA A 131 9.24 9.75 11.98
N ASN A 132 10.49 9.71 11.47
CA ASN A 132 11.36 10.89 11.41
C ASN A 132 10.82 11.97 10.44
N LEU A 133 9.85 11.65 9.59
CA LEU A 133 9.15 12.66 8.79
C LEU A 133 8.40 13.68 9.66
N GLU A 134 7.93 13.26 10.84
CA GLU A 134 7.23 14.14 11.78
C GLU A 134 8.16 15.24 12.35
N GLU A 135 9.47 15.00 12.39
CA GLU A 135 10.46 15.96 12.87
C GLU A 135 10.74 17.08 11.84
N VAL A 136 10.56 16.78 10.56
CA VAL A 136 10.93 17.68 9.46
C VAL A 136 9.72 18.21 8.68
N SER A 137 8.51 17.79 9.03
CA SER A 137 7.26 18.20 8.40
C SER A 137 6.09 18.08 9.38
N LYS A 138 4.90 18.54 8.98
CA LYS A 138 3.65 18.34 9.75
C LYS A 138 2.97 17.01 9.45
N THR A 139 3.57 16.16 8.62
CA THR A 139 3.02 14.87 8.22
C THR A 139 3.03 13.90 9.39
N LEU A 140 1.88 13.37 9.78
CA LEU A 140 1.77 12.36 10.83
C LEU A 140 1.88 10.95 10.25
N VAL A 141 2.62 10.08 10.92
CA VAL A 141 2.83 8.69 10.49
C VAL A 141 2.16 7.71 11.44
N TYR A 142 1.28 6.87 10.91
CA TYR A 142 0.55 5.86 11.67
C TYR A 142 0.95 4.46 11.22
N TYR A 143 1.11 3.58 12.19
CA TYR A 143 1.47 2.17 11.96
C TYR A 143 0.26 1.27 12.20
N ALA A 144 -0.10 0.51 11.16
CA ALA A 144 -1.20 -0.44 11.18
C ALA A 144 -0.94 -1.61 12.14
N HIS A 145 -1.99 -2.28 12.55
CA HIS A 145 -1.85 -3.48 13.38
C HIS A 145 -1.15 -4.60 12.59
N PRO A 146 -0.31 -5.38 13.26
CA PRO A 146 0.28 -6.56 12.64
C PRO A 146 -0.81 -7.53 12.14
N TYR A 147 -0.70 -7.97 10.89
CA TYR A 147 -1.61 -8.93 10.25
C TYR A 147 -3.05 -8.45 10.01
N THR A 148 -3.31 -7.15 10.06
CA THR A 148 -4.63 -6.58 9.81
C THR A 148 -4.66 -5.91 8.43
N SER A 149 -5.05 -6.65 7.40
CA SER A 149 -5.13 -6.15 6.02
C SER A 149 -6.18 -5.05 5.83
N CYS A 150 -7.22 -5.02 6.68
CA CYS A 150 -8.27 -4.00 6.62
C CYS A 150 -7.74 -2.57 6.83
N ASP A 151 -6.63 -2.41 7.58
CA ASP A 151 -6.07 -1.12 7.95
C ASP A 151 -5.48 -0.36 6.73
N LYS A 152 -5.05 -1.10 5.69
CA LYS A 152 -4.45 -0.59 4.44
C LYS A 152 -5.15 -1.10 3.19
N GLY A 153 -6.47 -1.24 3.23
CA GLY A 153 -7.25 -1.86 2.16
C GLY A 153 -7.17 -1.14 0.81
N THR A 154 -6.83 0.16 0.77
CA THR A 154 -6.71 0.92 -0.47
C THR A 154 -5.44 0.55 -1.22
N VAL A 155 -4.28 0.66 -0.58
CA VAL A 155 -2.99 0.35 -1.22
C VAL A 155 -2.86 -1.14 -1.55
N GLU A 156 -3.38 -2.04 -0.71
CA GLU A 156 -3.39 -3.48 -1.01
C GLU A 156 -4.18 -3.79 -2.29
N ARG A 157 -5.33 -3.15 -2.48
CA ARG A 157 -6.13 -3.31 -3.69
C ARG A 157 -5.41 -2.77 -4.93
N HIS A 158 -4.74 -1.61 -4.81
CA HIS A 158 -3.93 -1.04 -5.89
C HIS A 158 -2.71 -1.90 -6.22
N ASN A 159 -2.03 -2.44 -5.21
CA ASN A 159 -0.96 -3.41 -5.41
C ASN A 159 -1.42 -4.64 -6.21
N GLY A 160 -2.69 -5.03 -6.06
CA GLY A 160 -3.31 -6.06 -6.89
C GLY A 160 -3.42 -5.69 -8.38
N LEU A 161 -3.49 -4.38 -8.74
CA LEU A 161 -3.47 -3.94 -10.12
C LEU A 161 -2.07 -4.07 -10.74
N ILE A 162 -1.01 -3.72 -9.98
CA ILE A 162 0.38 -3.94 -10.42
C ILE A 162 0.61 -5.40 -10.80
N ARG A 163 -0.01 -6.34 -10.07
CA ARG A 163 0.16 -7.78 -10.30
C ARG A 163 -0.40 -8.29 -11.63
N ARG A 164 -1.14 -7.46 -12.37
CA ARG A 164 -1.55 -7.76 -13.76
C ARG A 164 -0.40 -7.60 -14.74
N PHE A 165 0.57 -6.75 -14.43
CA PHE A 165 1.73 -6.43 -15.28
C PHE A 165 3.00 -7.09 -14.75
N ILE A 166 3.16 -7.12 -13.43
CA ILE A 166 4.30 -7.69 -12.73
C ILE A 166 3.80 -8.84 -11.86
N PRO A 167 3.76 -10.07 -12.36
CA PRO A 167 3.34 -11.24 -11.60
C PRO A 167 4.15 -11.44 -10.32
N LYS A 168 3.55 -12.10 -9.34
CA LYS A 168 4.23 -12.37 -8.08
C LYS A 168 5.40 -13.35 -8.31
N GLY A 169 6.60 -12.92 -7.92
CA GLY A 169 7.83 -13.70 -8.11
C GLY A 169 8.68 -13.24 -9.29
N ASP A 170 8.16 -12.37 -10.16
CA ASP A 170 8.97 -11.75 -11.20
C ASP A 170 9.97 -10.75 -10.60
N CYS A 171 11.12 -10.62 -11.25
CA CYS A 171 12.17 -9.71 -10.85
C CYS A 171 11.81 -8.27 -11.27
N ILE A 172 11.75 -7.35 -10.30
CA ILE A 172 11.45 -5.92 -10.54
C ILE A 172 12.53 -5.26 -11.41
N ASN A 173 13.76 -5.76 -11.34
CA ASN A 173 14.86 -5.25 -12.18
C ASN A 173 14.58 -5.36 -13.67
N ASN A 174 13.79 -6.34 -14.10
CA ASN A 174 13.45 -6.56 -15.50
C ASN A 174 12.54 -5.48 -16.09
N TYR A 175 11.93 -4.65 -15.24
CA TYR A 175 11.01 -3.60 -15.66
C TYR A 175 11.72 -2.26 -15.65
N SER A 176 11.75 -1.58 -16.80
CA SER A 176 12.30 -0.24 -16.92
C SER A 176 11.49 0.78 -16.09
N LEU A 177 12.09 1.94 -15.80
CA LEU A 177 11.37 3.02 -15.14
C LEU A 177 10.15 3.46 -15.96
N GLN A 178 10.26 3.51 -17.30
CA GLN A 178 9.15 3.88 -18.17
C GLN A 178 7.99 2.89 -18.05
N GLN A 179 8.26 1.58 -18.00
CA GLN A 179 7.22 0.57 -17.80
C GLN A 179 6.51 0.72 -16.45
N ILE A 180 7.23 1.13 -15.40
CA ILE A 180 6.62 1.41 -14.09
C ILE A 180 5.71 2.65 -14.16
N ILE A 181 6.15 3.70 -14.84
CA ILE A 181 5.36 4.92 -15.09
C ILE A 181 4.10 4.58 -15.91
N ASP A 182 4.22 3.75 -16.94
CA ASP A 182 3.08 3.33 -17.76
C ASP A 182 2.04 2.54 -16.93
N ILE A 183 2.51 1.70 -15.99
CA ILE A 183 1.63 0.97 -15.07
C ILE A 183 0.92 1.94 -14.11
N GLU A 184 1.63 2.91 -13.56
CA GLU A 184 1.09 3.95 -12.68
C GLU A 184 0.01 4.75 -13.40
N THR A 185 0.34 5.29 -14.59
CA THR A 185 -0.60 6.02 -15.43
C THR A 185 -1.84 5.19 -15.76
N TRP A 186 -1.65 3.91 -16.13
CA TRP A 186 -2.78 3.03 -16.37
C TRP A 186 -3.65 2.85 -15.12
N CYS A 187 -3.07 2.67 -13.94
CA CYS A 187 -3.82 2.54 -12.71
C CYS A 187 -4.67 3.79 -12.41
N ASN A 188 -4.13 4.97 -12.68
CA ASN A 188 -4.74 6.25 -12.36
C ASN A 188 -5.72 6.72 -13.43
N SER A 189 -5.61 6.24 -14.67
CA SER A 189 -6.55 6.53 -15.76
C SER A 189 -7.85 5.71 -15.73
N LEU A 190 -7.97 4.73 -14.81
CA LEU A 190 -9.16 3.88 -14.73
C LEU A 190 -10.30 4.59 -13.98
N PRO A 191 -11.47 4.81 -14.62
CA PRO A 191 -12.63 5.38 -13.94
C PRO A 191 -13.08 4.51 -12.75
N ARG A 192 -13.39 5.13 -11.63
CA ARG A 192 -13.81 4.44 -10.41
C ARG A 192 -15.26 4.74 -10.08
N LYS A 193 -16.08 3.70 -9.88
CA LYS A 193 -17.47 3.89 -9.45
C LYS A 193 -17.58 4.70 -8.16
N ILE A 194 -16.64 4.51 -7.22
CA ILE A 194 -16.57 5.24 -5.94
C ILE A 194 -16.26 6.73 -6.12
N LEU A 195 -15.65 7.12 -7.25
CA LEU A 195 -15.36 8.50 -7.64
C LEU A 195 -16.41 9.05 -8.64
N ALA A 196 -17.62 8.51 -8.63
CA ALA A 196 -18.67 8.88 -9.60
C ALA A 196 -18.19 8.76 -11.07
N TYR A 197 -17.39 7.72 -11.36
CA TYR A 197 -16.77 7.41 -12.66
C TYR A 197 -15.68 8.38 -13.12
N HIS A 198 -15.24 9.30 -12.25
CA HIS A 198 -13.99 10.03 -12.49
C HIS A 198 -12.78 9.11 -12.31
N THR A 199 -11.67 9.50 -12.91
CA THR A 199 -10.37 8.83 -12.71
C THR A 199 -9.69 9.36 -11.45
N PRO A 200 -8.78 8.58 -10.83
CA PRO A 200 -7.91 9.09 -9.78
C PRO A 200 -7.16 10.36 -10.16
N ASP A 201 -6.52 10.39 -11.35
CA ASP A 201 -5.82 11.56 -11.88
C ASP A 201 -6.70 12.82 -11.88
N GLU A 202 -7.92 12.74 -12.44
CA GLU A 202 -8.83 13.91 -12.51
C GLU A 202 -9.16 14.48 -11.14
N ILE A 203 -9.35 13.60 -10.14
CA ILE A 203 -9.66 14.05 -8.78
C ILE A 203 -8.41 14.59 -8.09
N PHE A 204 -7.26 13.93 -8.27
CA PHE A 204 -6.00 14.34 -7.67
C PHE A 204 -5.56 15.71 -8.20
N GLU A 205 -5.56 15.93 -9.51
CA GLU A 205 -5.22 17.21 -10.10
C GLU A 205 -6.15 18.33 -9.65
N ARG A 206 -7.46 18.05 -9.56
CA ARG A 206 -8.41 19.02 -9.02
C ARG A 206 -8.09 19.47 -7.59
N GLU A 207 -7.62 18.55 -6.75
CA GLU A 207 -7.23 18.89 -5.38
C GLU A 207 -5.88 19.63 -5.35
N LEU A 208 -4.94 19.26 -6.22
CA LEU A 208 -3.69 20.00 -6.40
C LEU A 208 -3.96 21.44 -6.84
N ASP A 209 -4.84 21.63 -7.83
CA ASP A 209 -5.20 22.98 -8.31
C ASP A 209 -5.71 23.87 -7.18
N LYS A 210 -6.55 23.32 -6.27
CA LYS A 210 -7.01 24.07 -5.10
C LYS A 210 -5.86 24.48 -4.19
N ILE A 211 -4.90 23.59 -3.95
CA ILE A 211 -3.74 23.86 -3.10
C ILE A 211 -2.85 24.94 -3.73
N TYR A 212 -2.56 24.83 -5.03
CA TYR A 212 -1.70 25.77 -5.73
C TYR A 212 -2.35 27.15 -5.98
N GLN A 213 -3.70 27.24 -6.03
CA GLN A 213 -4.41 28.50 -6.20
C GLN A 213 -4.61 29.26 -4.87
N THR A 214 -4.48 28.59 -3.73
CA THR A 214 -4.64 29.17 -2.39
C THR A 214 -3.32 29.64 -1.76
N ALA A 215 -2.19 29.45 -2.45
CA ALA A 215 -0.85 29.78 -1.99
C ALA A 215 -0.40 31.19 -2.37
#